data_5b78db4e1dde0a4daa613899c492c08c
#
_entry.id   5b78db4e1dde0a4daa613899c492c08c
#
_cell.length_a   1.000
_cell.length_b   1.000
_cell.length_c   1.000
_cell.angle_alpha   90.00
_cell.angle_beta   90.00
_cell.angle_gamma   90.00
#
_symmetry.space_group_name_H-M   'P 1'
#
loop_
_entity.id
_entity.type
_entity.pdbx_description
1 polymer ?
#
loop_
_entity_poly.entity_id
_entity_poly.type
_entity_poly.pdbx_seq_one_letter_code
_entity_poly.pdbx_strand_id
1 'polypeptide(L)'
;MRKLENSALQKDSGSASRRHGLYYIALALLLMASVAALIARPSTVHGAPLAVDPGPRPLPADAGNFYSNLTPNQSAITHRLTEIFTEVNFVAGGPLTKTVGLGPRFNSNSCNSCHAYPAVGGSSPPNNPLFGIYQLQGATNSMPYFISQYQSYAPGAGPVIVARFPYQSDGVTPDGGVHQMFTISNRTDAPGCTTMVQPDFAAQQASNDIIFRQVTPTFGAGLVELIQESDITANMNANLSLKQSLGVTGHPNYSDDDGTITRFGWKAQNKSLVYFSGEAYTVEEGVSDEAFPSENDESIPSCLPPFPVPPGTNKTKGVPDDRMDSGEAPKIGVNFPGDLERFSLFMRFLAPPVPVPPTQSTTNGLQQFINVGCNMCHNQSFTTPKSSIAALSQVQANLYSDLLVHDMGPGDADNVTQGNATGDQFRTAPLWGIGQRYFFMHDGRTSDIVQAVEDHYSLGNGVYPNSEANQVINNFNALDQGDQQDLINFLRSL
;
A
#
# COMPACT_ATOMS: atom_id res chain seq x y z
N MET A 1 55.55 46.87 58.29
CA MET A 1 57.06 47.11 58.28
C MET A 1 57.59 46.41 57.05
N ARG A 2 58.30 47.21 56.26
CA ARG A 2 59.34 46.91 55.25
C ARG A 2 58.95 45.92 54.12
N LYS A 3 58.79 46.41 52.85
CA LYS A 3 59.79 46.91 51.85
C LYS A 3 60.80 45.82 51.49
N LEU A 4 60.92 45.45 50.26
CA LEU A 4 61.59 45.89 49.07
C LEU A 4 61.87 44.68 48.18
N GLU A 5 61.54 44.79 46.90
CA GLU A 5 62.44 44.94 45.73
C GLU A 5 63.15 43.65 45.32
N ASN A 6 63.17 43.18 44.09
CA ASN A 6 63.43 43.80 42.78
C ASN A 6 63.25 42.70 41.70
N SER A 7 62.65 42.98 40.66
CA SER A 7 63.09 43.36 39.31
C SER A 7 63.57 42.20 38.39
N ALA A 8 62.95 42.22 37.25
CA ALA A 8 63.46 41.89 35.93
C ALA A 8 63.79 40.45 35.56
N LEU A 9 62.91 39.89 34.70
CA LEU A 9 63.36 39.42 33.37
C LEU A 9 62.15 39.19 32.46
N GLN A 10 61.91 40.26 31.69
CA GLN A 10 61.04 40.19 30.54
C GLN A 10 61.88 39.69 29.38
N LYS A 11 61.48 38.52 28.80
CA LYS A 11 61.92 38.19 27.43
C LYS A 11 60.91 37.22 26.77
N ASP A 12 60.34 37.76 25.75
CA ASP A 12 59.86 37.12 24.51
C ASP A 12 59.27 35.67 24.56
N SER A 13 57.98 35.60 24.75
CA SER A 13 57.16 34.41 24.29
C SER A 13 55.90 34.83 23.53
N GLY A 14 55.82 36.04 22.96
CA GLY A 14 54.63 36.62 22.36
C GLY A 14 54.38 36.30 20.86
N SER A 15 55.35 35.70 20.13
CA SER A 15 55.28 35.63 18.68
C SER A 15 54.82 34.21 18.14
N ALA A 16 55.14 33.16 18.87
CA ALA A 16 54.77 31.79 18.43
C ALA A 16 53.29 31.45 18.68
N SER A 17 52.71 31.92 19.81
CA SER A 17 51.33 31.67 20.17
C SER A 17 50.33 32.37 19.24
N ARG A 18 50.63 33.56 18.72
CA ARG A 18 49.77 34.28 17.77
C ARG A 18 49.74 33.64 16.37
N ARG A 19 50.79 32.99 15.92
CA ARG A 19 50.83 32.32 14.61
C ARG A 19 50.02 31.03 14.62
N HIS A 20 50.03 30.26 15.70
CA HIS A 20 49.21 29.04 15.80
C HIS A 20 47.72 29.37 15.95
N GLY A 21 47.33 30.40 16.69
CA GLY A 21 45.97 30.88 16.80
C GLY A 21 45.36 31.31 15.46
N LEU A 22 46.14 32.01 14.63
CA LEU A 22 45.73 32.42 13.27
C LEU A 22 45.57 31.22 12.31
N TYR A 23 46.42 30.19 12.45
CA TYR A 23 46.28 28.96 11.66
C TYR A 23 45.00 28.14 12.02
N TYR A 24 44.67 28.02 13.29
CA TYR A 24 43.44 27.33 13.74
C TYR A 24 42.18 28.12 13.37
N ILE A 25 42.20 29.44 13.41
CA ILE A 25 41.08 30.28 12.97
C ILE A 25 40.93 30.19 11.44
N ALA A 26 42.00 30.21 10.67
CA ALA A 26 41.96 30.05 9.22
C ALA A 26 41.50 28.64 8.81
N LEU A 27 41.91 27.57 9.53
CA LEU A 27 41.46 26.20 9.29
C LEU A 27 39.99 26.01 9.68
N ALA A 28 39.53 26.61 10.78
CA ALA A 28 38.14 26.60 11.19
C ALA A 28 37.24 27.39 10.23
N LEU A 29 37.70 28.52 9.70
CA LEU A 29 36.99 29.29 8.69
C LEU A 29 36.96 28.58 7.34
N LEU A 30 38.02 27.85 6.95
CA LEU A 30 38.05 27.00 5.75
C LEU A 30 37.12 25.77 5.89
N LEU A 31 37.08 25.14 7.07
CA LEU A 31 36.14 24.06 7.38
C LEU A 31 34.69 24.56 7.41
N MET A 32 34.41 25.71 8.00
CA MET A 32 33.07 26.31 7.98
C MET A 32 32.65 26.77 6.57
N ALA A 33 33.59 27.28 5.76
CA ALA A 33 33.31 27.63 4.37
C ALA A 33 33.04 26.37 3.49
N SER A 34 33.73 25.26 3.74
CA SER A 34 33.48 24.00 3.04
C SER A 34 32.16 23.35 3.50
N VAL A 35 31.77 23.44 4.78
CA VAL A 35 30.49 23.02 5.29
C VAL A 35 29.37 23.95 4.78
N ALA A 36 29.57 25.25 4.74
CA ALA A 36 28.62 26.20 4.17
C ALA A 36 28.45 26.02 2.64
N ALA A 37 29.50 25.63 1.92
CA ALA A 37 29.42 25.31 0.49
C ALA A 37 28.71 23.97 0.22
N LEU A 38 28.71 23.04 1.19
CA LEU A 38 27.88 21.84 1.12
C LEU A 38 26.41 22.12 1.49
N ILE A 39 26.12 23.16 2.27
CA ILE A 39 24.74 23.50 2.69
C ILE A 39 24.10 24.50 1.71
N ALA A 40 24.86 25.28 0.99
CA ALA A 40 24.40 26.21 -0.04
C ALA A 40 24.46 25.60 -1.44
N ARG A 41 23.88 24.38 -1.62
CA ARG A 41 23.51 23.99 -2.97
C ARG A 41 22.27 24.83 -3.34
N PRO A 42 22.29 25.57 -4.46
CA PRO A 42 21.08 26.21 -4.94
C PRO A 42 20.00 25.13 -5.09
N SER A 43 18.79 25.45 -4.73
CA SER A 43 17.62 24.62 -5.05
C SER A 43 17.70 24.34 -6.57
N THR A 44 18.21 23.16 -6.93
CA THR A 44 18.24 22.74 -8.32
C THR A 44 16.80 22.71 -8.79
N VAL A 45 16.51 23.39 -9.86
CA VAL A 45 15.25 23.27 -10.58
C VAL A 45 15.04 21.77 -10.79
N HIS A 46 13.89 21.27 -10.35
CA HIS A 46 13.49 19.91 -10.58
C HIS A 46 13.68 19.57 -12.06
N GLY A 47 14.69 18.78 -12.38
CA GLY A 47 15.04 18.39 -13.74
C GLY A 47 14.16 17.23 -14.17
N ALA A 48 13.86 17.13 -15.46
CA ALA A 48 13.20 15.95 -15.99
C ALA A 48 14.14 14.74 -15.91
N PRO A 49 13.62 13.53 -15.57
CA PRO A 49 14.43 12.33 -15.53
C PRO A 49 14.94 11.96 -16.94
N LEU A 50 16.11 11.35 -16.98
CA LEU A 50 16.75 10.93 -18.23
C LEU A 50 16.62 9.42 -18.45
N ALA A 51 16.20 8.68 -17.42
CA ALA A 51 15.97 7.24 -17.49
C ALA A 51 14.69 6.91 -18.28
N VAL A 52 14.63 5.69 -18.77
CA VAL A 52 13.47 5.13 -19.48
C VAL A 52 13.00 3.87 -18.76
N ASP A 53 11.70 3.75 -18.54
CA ASP A 53 11.12 2.53 -18.00
C ASP A 53 11.22 1.38 -19.00
N PRO A 54 11.92 0.27 -18.69
CA PRO A 54 11.97 -0.89 -19.57
C PRO A 54 10.64 -1.68 -19.62
N GLY A 55 9.64 -1.27 -18.82
CA GLY A 55 8.37 -1.96 -18.69
C GLY A 55 8.39 -3.13 -17.70
N PRO A 56 7.23 -3.74 -17.44
CA PRO A 56 7.13 -4.86 -16.50
C PRO A 56 8.01 -6.04 -16.93
N ARG A 57 8.79 -6.57 -15.99
CA ARG A 57 9.62 -7.74 -16.26
C ARG A 57 8.75 -8.97 -16.54
N PRO A 58 9.18 -9.89 -17.42
CA PRO A 58 8.39 -11.04 -17.82
C PRO A 58 8.14 -12.02 -16.66
N LEU A 59 7.03 -12.75 -16.76
CA LEU A 59 6.64 -13.87 -15.91
C LEU A 59 7.45 -15.14 -16.27
N PRO A 60 7.52 -16.14 -15.36
CA PRO A 60 7.14 -16.10 -13.94
C PRO A 60 8.32 -15.66 -13.09
N ALA A 61 8.04 -14.98 -11.98
CA ALA A 61 9.04 -14.68 -10.97
C ALA A 61 8.58 -15.21 -9.61
N ASP A 62 8.14 -16.45 -9.56
CA ASP A 62 7.65 -17.17 -8.40
C ASP A 62 6.54 -16.43 -7.61
N ALA A 63 5.85 -15.47 -8.24
CA ALA A 63 4.72 -14.78 -7.68
C ALA A 63 3.50 -15.72 -7.58
N GLY A 64 2.71 -15.58 -6.50
CA GLY A 64 1.53 -16.40 -6.28
C GLY A 64 1.79 -17.80 -5.74
N ASN A 65 3.04 -18.16 -5.48
CA ASN A 65 3.39 -19.40 -4.82
C ASN A 65 3.29 -19.26 -3.29
N PHE A 66 2.91 -20.35 -2.64
CA PHE A 66 3.02 -20.46 -1.19
C PHE A 66 4.46 -20.77 -0.77
N TYR A 67 4.81 -20.49 0.48
CA TYR A 67 6.14 -20.85 1.00
C TYR A 67 6.43 -22.33 0.83
N SER A 68 7.60 -22.67 0.31
CA SER A 68 8.01 -24.06 0.04
C SER A 68 8.28 -24.89 1.30
N ASN A 69 8.49 -24.24 2.44
CA ASN A 69 8.78 -24.86 3.74
C ASN A 69 7.56 -24.88 4.69
N LEU A 70 6.35 -24.80 4.15
CA LEU A 70 5.11 -25.07 4.90
C LEU A 70 5.12 -26.53 5.38
N THR A 71 4.55 -26.78 6.57
CA THR A 71 4.34 -28.14 7.05
C THR A 71 3.37 -28.91 6.12
N PRO A 72 3.40 -30.26 6.12
CA PRO A 72 2.47 -31.04 5.30
C PRO A 72 1.00 -30.67 5.52
N ASN A 73 0.59 -30.38 6.77
CA ASN A 73 -0.79 -29.97 7.07
C ASN A 73 -1.10 -28.58 6.53
N GLN A 74 -0.17 -27.63 6.62
CA GLN A 74 -0.34 -26.30 6.03
C GLN A 74 -0.40 -26.36 4.50
N SER A 75 0.49 -27.16 3.87
CA SER A 75 0.47 -27.36 2.42
C SER A 75 -0.83 -28.03 1.94
N ALA A 76 -1.38 -28.94 2.72
CA ALA A 76 -2.63 -29.64 2.35
C ALA A 76 -3.84 -28.71 2.22
N ILE A 77 -3.85 -27.57 2.90
CA ILE A 77 -4.98 -26.61 2.86
C ILE A 77 -4.79 -25.50 1.80
N THR A 78 -3.59 -25.34 1.23
CA THR A 78 -3.30 -24.19 0.32
C THR A 78 -4.23 -24.16 -0.90
N HIS A 79 -4.64 -25.31 -1.42
CA HIS A 79 -5.60 -25.39 -2.50
C HIS A 79 -6.95 -24.75 -2.11
N ARG A 80 -7.44 -25.07 -0.90
CA ARG A 80 -8.68 -24.49 -0.36
C ARG A 80 -8.58 -22.99 -0.12
N LEU A 81 -7.40 -22.52 0.31
CA LEU A 81 -7.14 -21.10 0.48
C LEU A 81 -7.12 -20.36 -0.87
N THR A 82 -6.65 -21.00 -1.93
CA THR A 82 -6.72 -20.44 -3.28
C THR A 82 -8.16 -20.45 -3.80
N GLU A 83 -8.90 -21.53 -3.56
CA GLU A 83 -10.33 -21.62 -3.97
C GLU A 83 -11.14 -20.47 -3.40
N ILE A 84 -11.04 -20.20 -2.09
CA ILE A 84 -11.79 -19.08 -1.47
C ILE A 84 -11.39 -17.72 -2.02
N PHE A 85 -10.11 -17.51 -2.31
CA PHE A 85 -9.61 -16.24 -2.85
C PHE A 85 -10.01 -16.03 -4.33
N THR A 86 -10.33 -17.10 -5.03
CA THR A 86 -10.71 -17.07 -6.46
C THR A 86 -12.19 -17.37 -6.71
N GLU A 87 -12.94 -17.64 -5.66
CA GLU A 87 -14.38 -17.90 -5.82
C GLU A 87 -15.11 -16.66 -6.35
N VAL A 88 -16.29 -16.91 -6.90
CA VAL A 88 -17.16 -15.88 -7.45
C VAL A 88 -18.45 -15.87 -6.65
N ASN A 89 -18.67 -14.81 -5.90
CA ASN A 89 -19.84 -14.63 -5.07
C ASN A 89 -21.07 -14.19 -5.86
N PHE A 90 -22.22 -14.73 -5.46
CA PHE A 90 -23.55 -14.40 -5.95
C PHE A 90 -24.44 -13.97 -4.78
N VAL A 91 -25.55 -13.31 -5.07
CA VAL A 91 -26.48 -12.89 -4.02
C VAL A 91 -27.14 -14.10 -3.36
N ALA A 92 -27.64 -15.04 -4.14
CA ALA A 92 -28.35 -16.23 -3.65
C ALA A 92 -27.79 -17.55 -4.19
N GLY A 93 -26.54 -17.55 -4.62
CA GLY A 93 -25.86 -18.68 -5.24
C GLY A 93 -25.98 -18.69 -6.77
N GLY A 94 -24.90 -19.08 -7.41
CA GLY A 94 -24.80 -19.18 -8.86
C GLY A 94 -25.18 -20.53 -9.41
N PRO A 95 -25.34 -20.64 -10.73
CA PRO A 95 -25.71 -21.91 -11.40
C PRO A 95 -24.62 -22.99 -11.28
N LEU A 96 -23.37 -22.60 -11.02
CA LEU A 96 -22.19 -23.46 -10.94
C LEU A 96 -21.51 -23.48 -9.58
N THR A 97 -21.84 -22.52 -8.69
CA THR A 97 -21.25 -22.37 -7.37
C THR A 97 -22.33 -22.23 -6.31
N LYS A 98 -22.01 -22.59 -5.07
CA LYS A 98 -22.89 -22.41 -3.92
C LYS A 98 -22.52 -21.16 -3.12
N THR A 99 -21.56 -20.37 -3.60
CA THR A 99 -21.12 -19.16 -2.93
C THR A 99 -22.23 -18.12 -2.96
N VAL A 100 -22.55 -17.58 -1.81
CA VAL A 100 -23.66 -16.66 -1.60
C VAL A 100 -23.17 -15.48 -0.74
N GLY A 101 -23.93 -14.40 -0.72
CA GLY A 101 -23.68 -13.31 0.19
C GLY A 101 -23.20 -12.04 -0.50
N LEU A 102 -23.02 -12.04 -1.84
CA LEU A 102 -22.74 -10.78 -2.56
C LEU A 102 -23.76 -9.73 -2.12
N GLY A 103 -23.26 -8.68 -1.50
CA GLY A 103 -24.09 -7.72 -0.80
C GLY A 103 -24.88 -6.80 -1.69
N PRO A 104 -25.72 -5.96 -1.09
CA PRO A 104 -26.58 -5.03 -1.84
C PRO A 104 -25.77 -4.04 -2.68
N ARG A 105 -24.56 -3.68 -2.20
CA ARG A 105 -23.58 -2.87 -2.91
C ARG A 105 -22.23 -3.56 -2.93
N PHE A 106 -21.50 -3.49 -4.04
CA PHE A 106 -20.22 -4.15 -4.22
C PHE A 106 -19.37 -3.45 -5.29
N ASN A 107 -18.06 -3.68 -5.27
CA ASN A 107 -17.12 -3.26 -6.31
C ASN A 107 -16.78 -4.42 -7.26
N SER A 108 -16.68 -5.62 -6.71
CA SER A 108 -16.39 -6.84 -7.43
C SER A 108 -17.11 -8.02 -6.77
N ASN A 109 -17.11 -9.17 -7.41
CA ASN A 109 -17.67 -10.40 -6.88
C ASN A 109 -16.63 -11.51 -6.67
N SER A 110 -15.35 -11.15 -6.65
CA SER A 110 -14.23 -12.06 -6.40
C SER A 110 -12.98 -11.27 -6.06
N CYS A 111 -12.26 -11.66 -5.01
CA CYS A 111 -10.98 -11.05 -4.63
C CYS A 111 -9.97 -11.10 -5.80
N ASN A 112 -9.94 -12.23 -6.52
CA ASN A 112 -9.05 -12.41 -7.67
C ASN A 112 -9.40 -11.54 -8.88
N SER A 113 -10.58 -10.94 -8.95
CA SER A 113 -10.89 -9.98 -10.02
C SER A 113 -9.94 -8.78 -9.97
N CYS A 114 -9.60 -8.34 -8.77
CA CYS A 114 -8.74 -7.17 -8.54
C CYS A 114 -7.30 -7.57 -8.23
N HIS A 115 -7.08 -8.62 -7.45
CA HIS A 115 -5.77 -9.11 -7.02
C HIS A 115 -5.27 -10.24 -7.95
N ALA A 116 -5.11 -9.95 -9.26
CA ALA A 116 -4.87 -10.97 -10.29
C ALA A 116 -3.47 -10.96 -10.90
N TYR A 117 -2.69 -9.90 -10.76
CA TYR A 117 -1.44 -9.77 -11.51
C TYR A 117 -0.21 -9.55 -10.60
N PRO A 118 0.91 -10.24 -10.85
CA PRO A 118 1.19 -11.21 -11.92
C PRO A 118 0.59 -12.60 -11.68
N ALA A 119 -0.01 -12.82 -10.52
CA ALA A 119 -0.68 -14.07 -10.12
C ALA A 119 -1.76 -13.77 -9.08
N VAL A 120 -2.52 -14.79 -8.68
CA VAL A 120 -3.53 -14.72 -7.61
C VAL A 120 -2.92 -14.13 -6.34
N GLY A 121 -3.56 -13.12 -5.77
CA GLY A 121 -3.04 -12.33 -4.63
C GLY A 121 -2.16 -11.16 -5.03
N GLY A 122 -2.01 -10.88 -6.31
CA GLY A 122 -1.21 -9.77 -6.84
C GLY A 122 -1.88 -8.40 -6.79
N SER A 123 -1.49 -7.55 -7.71
CA SER A 123 -2.06 -6.22 -7.93
C SER A 123 -3.06 -6.21 -9.09
N SER A 124 -3.47 -5.03 -9.50
CA SER A 124 -4.37 -4.81 -10.62
C SER A 124 -3.85 -5.48 -11.90
N PRO A 125 -4.69 -6.27 -12.59
CA PRO A 125 -4.35 -6.77 -13.92
C PRO A 125 -4.35 -5.65 -14.96
N PRO A 126 -3.67 -5.84 -16.11
CA PRO A 126 -3.64 -4.85 -17.19
C PRO A 126 -5.02 -4.66 -17.86
N ASN A 127 -5.88 -5.68 -17.80
CA ASN A 127 -7.26 -5.60 -18.27
C ASN A 127 -8.20 -5.51 -17.06
N ASN A 128 -9.08 -4.52 -17.05
CA ASN A 128 -10.00 -4.31 -15.94
C ASN A 128 -11.19 -5.28 -16.03
N PRO A 129 -11.34 -6.24 -15.11
CA PRO A 129 -12.42 -7.25 -15.15
C PRO A 129 -13.79 -6.67 -14.83
N LEU A 130 -13.89 -5.47 -14.26
CA LEU A 130 -15.16 -4.83 -13.91
C LEU A 130 -16.07 -4.64 -15.13
N PHE A 131 -15.49 -4.55 -16.34
CA PHE A 131 -16.25 -4.56 -17.59
C PHE A 131 -17.08 -5.82 -17.81
N GLY A 132 -16.74 -6.94 -17.19
CA GLY A 132 -17.51 -8.19 -17.24
C GLY A 132 -18.49 -8.38 -16.09
N ILE A 133 -18.42 -7.54 -15.04
CA ILE A 133 -19.13 -7.74 -13.78
C ILE A 133 -20.39 -6.89 -13.67
N TYR A 134 -20.40 -5.66 -14.17
CA TYR A 134 -21.41 -4.65 -13.87
C TYR A 134 -22.84 -5.04 -14.26
N GLN A 135 -23.04 -5.92 -15.26
CA GLN A 135 -24.36 -6.37 -15.74
C GLN A 135 -24.64 -7.86 -15.49
N LEU A 136 -23.83 -8.52 -14.65
CA LEU A 136 -24.07 -9.93 -14.34
C LEU A 136 -25.47 -10.15 -13.78
N GLN A 137 -26.06 -11.30 -14.10
CA GLN A 137 -27.39 -11.70 -13.62
C GLN A 137 -28.52 -10.72 -13.99
N GLY A 138 -28.36 -9.93 -15.05
CA GLY A 138 -29.37 -8.97 -15.49
C GLY A 138 -29.41 -7.66 -14.67
N ALA A 139 -28.40 -7.38 -13.85
CA ALA A 139 -28.29 -6.10 -13.14
C ALA A 139 -28.39 -4.91 -14.10
N THR A 140 -28.95 -3.80 -13.62
CA THR A 140 -29.14 -2.57 -14.41
C THR A 140 -28.08 -1.50 -14.16
N ASN A 141 -26.93 -1.91 -13.65
CA ASN A 141 -25.82 -0.99 -13.42
C ASN A 141 -25.32 -0.38 -14.74
N SER A 142 -24.87 0.87 -14.67
CA SER A 142 -24.07 1.48 -15.69
C SER A 142 -22.59 1.40 -15.31
N MET A 143 -21.69 1.32 -16.30
CA MET A 143 -20.26 1.42 -16.03
C MET A 143 -19.93 2.83 -15.54
N PRO A 144 -19.28 3.01 -14.37
CA PRO A 144 -18.83 4.31 -13.93
C PRO A 144 -17.88 4.95 -14.97
N TYR A 145 -18.06 6.24 -15.24
CA TYR A 145 -17.31 6.94 -16.30
C TYR A 145 -15.79 6.87 -16.10
N PHE A 146 -15.31 6.90 -14.86
CA PHE A 146 -13.88 6.88 -14.57
C PHE A 146 -13.22 5.54 -14.93
N ILE A 147 -13.96 4.44 -14.91
CA ILE A 147 -13.48 3.15 -15.42
C ILE A 147 -13.30 3.25 -16.95
N SER A 148 -14.24 3.93 -17.65
CA SER A 148 -14.19 4.08 -19.10
C SER A 148 -13.12 5.05 -19.59
N GLN A 149 -12.62 5.97 -18.76
CA GLN A 149 -11.58 6.93 -19.16
C GLN A 149 -10.25 6.26 -19.50
N TYR A 150 -9.94 5.13 -18.86
CA TYR A 150 -8.73 4.36 -19.17
C TYR A 150 -8.81 3.55 -20.47
N GLN A 151 -9.94 3.58 -21.16
CA GLN A 151 -10.09 2.94 -22.49
C GLN A 151 -9.16 3.51 -23.56
N SER A 152 -8.55 4.67 -23.33
CA SER A 152 -7.55 5.24 -24.23
C SER A 152 -6.31 4.34 -24.41
N TYR A 153 -6.05 3.42 -23.49
CA TYR A 153 -4.95 2.45 -23.60
C TYR A 153 -5.33 1.20 -24.42
N ALA A 154 -6.53 0.72 -24.31
CA ALA A 154 -7.23 -0.30 -25.11
C ALA A 154 -8.61 -0.54 -24.47
N PRO A 155 -9.63 -1.07 -25.18
CA PRO A 155 -10.89 -1.43 -24.54
C PRO A 155 -10.67 -2.40 -23.38
N GLY A 156 -11.10 -2.01 -22.17
CA GLY A 156 -10.91 -2.79 -20.94
C GLY A 156 -9.53 -2.65 -20.29
N ALA A 157 -8.63 -1.81 -20.78
CA ALA A 157 -7.36 -1.53 -20.12
C ALA A 157 -7.54 -0.54 -18.95
N GLY A 158 -6.55 -0.52 -18.08
CA GLY A 158 -6.44 0.43 -16.98
C GLY A 158 -6.48 -0.24 -15.59
N PRO A 159 -6.12 0.51 -14.55
CA PRO A 159 -6.12 -0.05 -13.21
C PRO A 159 -7.54 -0.40 -12.76
N VAL A 160 -7.64 -1.43 -11.93
CA VAL A 160 -8.81 -1.63 -11.07
C VAL A 160 -8.70 -0.64 -9.92
N ILE A 161 -9.65 0.28 -9.87
CA ILE A 161 -9.73 1.32 -8.87
C ILE A 161 -11.11 1.32 -8.21
N VAL A 162 -11.14 1.68 -6.93
CA VAL A 162 -12.36 1.91 -6.16
C VAL A 162 -12.51 3.39 -5.86
N ALA A 163 -13.74 3.87 -5.77
CA ALA A 163 -14.06 5.25 -5.50
C ALA A 163 -14.26 5.51 -3.99
N ARG A 164 -13.72 6.62 -3.50
CA ARG A 164 -14.01 7.16 -2.16
C ARG A 164 -14.49 8.60 -2.29
N PHE A 165 -15.39 8.99 -1.42
CA PHE A 165 -15.78 10.38 -1.28
C PHE A 165 -15.09 10.95 -0.04
N PRO A 166 -14.20 11.94 -0.18
CA PRO A 166 -13.57 12.62 0.96
C PRO A 166 -14.56 13.20 1.94
N TYR A 167 -15.68 13.76 1.44
CA TYR A 167 -16.68 14.43 2.25
C TYR A 167 -18.08 13.89 2.00
N GLN A 168 -18.99 14.15 2.95
CA GLN A 168 -20.40 13.92 2.77
C GLN A 168 -21.00 14.98 1.83
N SER A 169 -22.29 14.83 1.51
CA SER A 169 -23.00 15.73 0.58
C SER A 169 -23.02 17.21 0.99
N ASP A 170 -22.66 17.54 2.24
CA ASP A 170 -22.49 18.90 2.73
C ASP A 170 -21.14 19.53 2.29
N GLY A 171 -20.22 18.75 1.72
CA GLY A 171 -18.91 19.17 1.25
C GLY A 171 -17.91 19.56 2.36
N VAL A 172 -18.21 19.27 3.63
CA VAL A 172 -17.41 19.69 4.79
C VAL A 172 -17.22 18.57 5.80
N THR A 173 -18.24 17.76 6.05
CA THR A 173 -18.16 16.63 6.97
C THR A 173 -17.34 15.51 6.34
N PRO A 174 -16.26 15.06 6.99
CA PRO A 174 -15.48 13.95 6.46
C PRO A 174 -16.34 12.70 6.27
N ASP A 175 -16.19 12.06 5.13
CA ASP A 175 -16.71 10.73 4.82
C ASP A 175 -15.53 9.73 4.75
N GLY A 176 -14.73 9.78 3.69
CA GLY A 176 -13.57 8.94 3.46
C GLY A 176 -13.92 7.48 3.17
N GLY A 177 -15.20 7.11 3.19
CA GLY A 177 -15.70 5.77 2.93
C GLY A 177 -15.52 5.33 1.48
N VAL A 178 -15.45 4.02 1.25
CA VAL A 178 -15.57 3.44 -0.09
C VAL A 178 -17.03 3.48 -0.52
N HIS A 179 -17.29 4.03 -1.69
CA HIS A 179 -18.61 4.03 -2.31
C HIS A 179 -18.63 2.99 -3.42
N GLN A 180 -19.29 1.86 -3.13
CA GLN A 180 -19.31 0.71 -4.01
C GLN A 180 -19.96 1.07 -5.35
N MET A 181 -19.33 0.61 -6.42
CA MET A 181 -19.67 0.98 -7.79
C MET A 181 -20.97 0.38 -8.29
N PHE A 182 -21.32 -0.81 -7.81
CA PHE A 182 -22.44 -1.59 -8.32
C PHE A 182 -23.44 -1.94 -7.24
N THR A 183 -24.66 -2.24 -7.68
CA THR A 183 -25.76 -2.70 -6.84
C THR A 183 -26.32 -4.01 -7.39
N ILE A 184 -27.04 -4.73 -6.53
CA ILE A 184 -27.74 -5.96 -6.93
C ILE A 184 -29.10 -5.71 -7.59
N SER A 185 -29.47 -4.46 -7.88
CA SER A 185 -30.76 -4.13 -8.48
C SER A 185 -31.02 -4.86 -9.78
N ASN A 186 -32.22 -5.46 -9.87
CA ASN A 186 -32.72 -6.23 -11.00
C ASN A 186 -31.94 -7.51 -11.32
N ARG A 187 -31.02 -7.93 -10.47
CA ARG A 187 -30.37 -9.24 -10.63
C ARG A 187 -31.37 -10.37 -10.47
N THR A 188 -31.25 -11.40 -11.31
CA THR A 188 -32.11 -12.60 -11.25
C THR A 188 -31.96 -13.41 -9.97
N ASP A 189 -30.79 -13.31 -9.31
CA ASP A 189 -30.48 -13.91 -8.02
C ASP A 189 -30.82 -13.03 -6.81
N ALA A 190 -31.42 -11.84 -7.04
CA ALA A 190 -31.89 -10.90 -6.02
C ALA A 190 -33.36 -10.52 -6.28
N PRO A 191 -34.31 -11.47 -6.29
CA PRO A 191 -35.70 -11.18 -6.65
C PRO A 191 -36.32 -10.18 -5.67
N GLY A 192 -36.92 -9.11 -6.22
CA GLY A 192 -37.56 -8.03 -5.44
C GLY A 192 -36.66 -6.83 -5.17
N CYS A 193 -35.34 -6.91 -5.35
CA CYS A 193 -34.45 -5.76 -5.31
C CYS A 193 -34.45 -5.05 -6.67
N THR A 194 -35.20 -3.94 -6.79
CA THR A 194 -35.36 -3.24 -8.07
C THR A 194 -35.11 -1.73 -8.00
N THR A 195 -34.92 -1.18 -6.81
CA THR A 195 -34.90 0.27 -6.59
C THR A 195 -33.60 0.82 -6.06
N MET A 196 -32.60 -0.04 -5.78
CA MET A 196 -31.30 0.43 -5.32
C MET A 196 -30.54 1.04 -6.50
N VAL A 197 -30.06 2.26 -6.33
CA VAL A 197 -29.34 3.00 -7.38
C VAL A 197 -27.86 3.11 -7.05
N GLN A 198 -27.01 3.18 -8.07
CA GLN A 198 -25.58 3.48 -7.92
C GLN A 198 -25.39 4.89 -7.35
N PRO A 199 -24.27 5.15 -6.66
CA PRO A 199 -23.88 6.51 -6.32
C PRO A 199 -23.77 7.40 -7.57
N ASP A 200 -24.10 8.69 -7.43
CA ASP A 200 -23.92 9.65 -8.53
C ASP A 200 -22.47 10.11 -8.63
N PHE A 201 -21.62 9.27 -9.19
CA PHE A 201 -20.19 9.56 -9.39
C PHE A 201 -19.95 10.81 -10.26
N ALA A 202 -20.87 11.13 -11.18
CA ALA A 202 -20.73 12.33 -12.01
C ALA A 202 -20.94 13.60 -11.20
N ALA A 203 -21.89 13.61 -10.27
CA ALA A 203 -22.09 14.74 -9.36
C ALA A 203 -20.87 14.90 -8.41
N GLN A 204 -20.33 13.81 -7.89
CA GLN A 204 -19.13 13.85 -7.03
C GLN A 204 -17.91 14.37 -7.79
N GLN A 205 -17.73 13.95 -9.05
CA GLN A 205 -16.69 14.53 -9.91
C GLN A 205 -16.87 16.02 -10.12
N ALA A 206 -18.10 16.46 -10.38
CA ALA A 206 -18.41 17.89 -10.64
C ALA A 206 -18.15 18.76 -9.39
N SER A 207 -18.31 18.20 -8.20
CA SER A 207 -17.98 18.87 -6.92
C SER A 207 -16.52 18.68 -6.48
N ASN A 208 -15.71 17.94 -7.24
CA ASN A 208 -14.33 17.57 -6.90
C ASN A 208 -14.23 16.80 -5.58
N ASP A 209 -15.24 15.97 -5.29
CA ASP A 209 -15.37 15.16 -4.09
C ASP A 209 -15.30 13.65 -4.41
N ILE A 210 -14.38 13.24 -5.25
CA ILE A 210 -14.12 11.85 -5.56
C ILE A 210 -12.62 11.60 -5.71
N ILE A 211 -12.14 10.55 -5.06
CA ILE A 211 -10.77 10.07 -5.17
C ILE A 211 -10.77 8.56 -5.45
N PHE A 212 -9.64 8.06 -5.90
CA PHE A 212 -9.50 6.67 -6.30
C PHE A 212 -8.36 6.00 -5.57
N ARG A 213 -8.53 4.70 -5.29
CA ARG A 213 -7.45 3.84 -4.79
C ARG A 213 -7.42 2.54 -5.56
N GLN A 214 -6.22 2.11 -5.92
CA GLN A 214 -5.99 0.80 -6.53
C GLN A 214 -5.69 -0.27 -5.49
N VAL A 215 -5.79 -1.52 -5.90
CA VAL A 215 -5.51 -2.69 -5.06
C VAL A 215 -4.02 -2.83 -4.75
N THR A 216 -3.71 -3.20 -3.51
CA THR A 216 -2.35 -3.54 -3.08
C THR A 216 -2.10 -5.04 -3.21
N PRO A 217 -0.92 -5.52 -3.63
CA PRO A 217 -0.63 -6.94 -3.62
C PRO A 217 -0.57 -7.50 -2.20
N THR A 218 -0.98 -8.75 -2.05
CA THR A 218 -1.02 -9.47 -0.77
C THR A 218 0.20 -10.36 -0.54
N PHE A 219 1.11 -10.45 -1.51
CA PHE A 219 2.34 -11.24 -1.42
C PHE A 219 3.18 -10.85 -0.20
N GLY A 220 3.64 -11.84 0.56
CA GLY A 220 4.49 -11.61 1.72
C GLY A 220 3.81 -10.94 2.93
N ALA A 221 2.50 -10.74 2.89
CA ALA A 221 1.75 -10.04 3.94
C ALA A 221 1.90 -10.71 5.32
N GLY A 222 2.07 -12.04 5.36
CA GLY A 222 2.34 -12.76 6.60
C GLY A 222 3.69 -12.39 7.25
N LEU A 223 4.71 -12.03 6.47
CA LEU A 223 5.97 -11.49 7.02
C LEU A 223 5.74 -10.09 7.59
N VAL A 224 5.02 -9.23 6.87
CA VAL A 224 4.69 -7.88 7.33
C VAL A 224 3.93 -7.92 8.66
N GLU A 225 2.96 -8.84 8.80
CA GLU A 225 2.18 -9.00 10.04
C GLU A 225 3.06 -9.32 11.25
N LEU A 226 4.16 -10.06 11.06
CA LEU A 226 5.05 -10.49 12.13
C LEU A 226 6.17 -9.50 12.47
N ILE A 227 6.43 -8.47 11.68
CA ILE A 227 7.43 -7.44 12.01
C ILE A 227 7.06 -6.81 13.35
N GLN A 228 7.99 -6.77 14.30
CA GLN A 228 7.71 -6.24 15.63
C GLN A 228 7.64 -4.71 15.61
N GLU A 229 6.77 -4.15 16.43
CA GLU A 229 6.63 -2.69 16.60
C GLU A 229 7.94 -2.03 17.08
N SER A 230 8.69 -2.76 17.92
CA SER A 230 10.03 -2.32 18.34
C SER A 230 10.99 -2.14 17.17
N ASP A 231 10.90 -2.99 16.13
CA ASP A 231 11.77 -2.91 14.97
C ASP A 231 11.37 -1.76 14.05
N ILE A 232 10.06 -1.53 13.89
CA ILE A 232 9.53 -0.35 13.17
C ILE A 232 9.98 0.93 13.88
N THR A 233 9.82 1.00 15.19
CA THR A 233 10.23 2.14 16.01
C THR A 233 11.75 2.35 16.00
N ALA A 234 12.52 1.27 16.05
CA ALA A 234 13.98 1.33 15.96
C ALA A 234 14.43 1.87 14.59
N ASN A 235 13.80 1.41 13.49
CA ASN A 235 14.07 1.93 12.15
C ASN A 235 13.66 3.40 12.01
N MET A 236 12.51 3.81 12.55
CA MET A 236 12.09 5.21 12.58
C MET A 236 13.17 6.11 13.20
N ASN A 237 13.75 5.66 14.30
CA ASN A 237 14.79 6.39 15.05
C ASN A 237 16.22 6.18 14.52
N ALA A 238 16.41 5.34 13.53
CA ALA A 238 17.71 5.13 12.90
C ALA A 238 18.05 6.25 11.91
N ASN A 239 19.32 6.56 11.77
CA ASN A 239 19.83 7.55 10.79
C ASN A 239 19.18 8.94 10.87
N LEU A 240 18.74 9.37 12.05
CA LEU A 240 17.98 10.62 12.25
C LEU A 240 18.64 11.85 11.60
N SER A 241 19.97 12.00 11.72
CA SER A 241 20.67 13.16 11.12
C SER A 241 20.56 13.17 9.59
N LEU A 242 20.62 11.99 8.96
CA LEU A 242 20.47 11.87 7.50
C LEU A 242 19.01 12.08 7.10
N LYS A 243 18.06 11.43 7.78
CA LYS A 243 16.62 11.64 7.56
C LYS A 243 16.26 13.12 7.67
N GLN A 244 16.69 13.80 8.73
CA GLN A 244 16.45 15.24 8.90
C GLN A 244 17.06 16.07 7.77
N SER A 245 18.26 15.73 7.30
CA SER A 245 18.90 16.47 6.19
C SER A 245 18.17 16.27 4.85
N LEU A 246 17.42 15.18 4.70
CA LEU A 246 16.60 14.88 3.53
C LEU A 246 15.15 15.34 3.68
N GLY A 247 14.74 15.77 4.88
CA GLY A 247 13.36 16.16 5.17
C GLY A 247 12.43 14.97 5.46
N VAL A 248 13.01 13.78 5.72
CA VAL A 248 12.23 12.56 6.02
C VAL A 248 11.94 12.50 7.51
N THR A 249 10.69 12.39 7.87
CA THR A 249 10.23 12.29 9.27
C THR A 249 9.50 10.98 9.53
N GLY A 250 8.41 10.69 8.84
CA GLY A 250 7.60 9.50 8.95
C GLY A 250 7.11 9.18 10.37
N HIS A 251 5.93 8.63 10.49
CA HIS A 251 5.41 8.16 11.79
C HIS A 251 4.52 6.93 11.63
N PRO A 252 4.34 6.11 12.68
CA PRO A 252 3.40 5.00 12.64
C PRO A 252 1.95 5.49 12.61
N ASN A 253 1.05 4.72 11.98
CA ASN A 253 -0.36 4.80 12.27
C ASN A 253 -0.70 3.78 13.37
N TYR A 254 -1.77 4.02 14.12
CA TYR A 254 -2.13 3.23 15.29
C TYR A 254 -3.57 2.75 15.23
N SER A 255 -3.81 1.60 15.84
CA SER A 255 -5.16 1.11 16.10
C SER A 255 -5.80 1.91 17.24
N ASP A 256 -7.00 2.42 17.01
CA ASP A 256 -7.77 3.14 18.03
C ASP A 256 -8.18 2.23 19.20
N ASP A 257 -8.26 0.91 18.97
CA ASP A 257 -8.70 -0.05 20.00
C ASP A 257 -7.67 -0.28 21.10
N ASP A 258 -6.38 -0.41 20.74
CA ASP A 258 -5.35 -0.89 21.64
C ASP A 258 -4.00 -0.16 21.51
N GLY A 259 -3.90 0.81 20.58
CA GLY A 259 -2.69 1.60 20.35
C GLY A 259 -1.55 0.84 19.68
N THR A 260 -1.80 -0.35 19.12
CA THR A 260 -0.78 -1.08 18.36
C THR A 260 -0.49 -0.40 17.02
N ILE A 261 0.76 -0.52 16.53
CA ILE A 261 1.15 0.00 15.21
C ILE A 261 0.44 -0.79 14.12
N THR A 262 -0.34 -0.10 13.32
CA THR A 262 -1.04 -0.64 12.16
C THR A 262 -0.14 -0.63 10.92
N ARG A 263 -0.39 -1.51 9.93
CA ARG A 263 0.56 -1.73 8.83
C ARG A 263 -0.04 -2.16 7.50
N PHE A 264 -1.35 -2.39 7.42
CA PHE A 264 -2.03 -2.79 6.18
C PHE A 264 -2.92 -1.67 5.65
N GLY A 265 -3.14 -1.66 4.34
CA GLY A 265 -3.82 -0.59 3.61
C GLY A 265 -2.88 0.55 3.20
N TRP A 266 -3.36 1.45 2.35
CA TRP A 266 -2.58 2.58 1.84
C TRP A 266 -2.16 3.58 2.91
N LYS A 267 -2.94 3.71 3.98
CA LYS A 267 -2.66 4.58 5.12
C LYS A 267 -2.28 3.81 6.39
N ALA A 268 -1.88 2.54 6.24
CA ALA A 268 -1.58 1.65 7.37
C ALA A 268 -2.74 1.59 8.38
N GLN A 269 -4.00 1.56 7.94
CA GLN A 269 -5.15 1.66 8.83
C GLN A 269 -5.51 0.36 9.55
N ASN A 270 -5.02 -0.81 9.07
CA ASN A 270 -5.37 -2.10 9.64
C ASN A 270 -4.20 -2.76 10.38
N LYS A 271 -4.48 -3.36 11.56
CA LYS A 271 -3.48 -3.96 12.43
C LYS A 271 -3.15 -5.42 12.11
N SER A 272 -4.08 -6.17 11.52
CA SER A 272 -3.95 -7.60 11.27
C SER A 272 -4.56 -8.01 9.94
N LEU A 273 -4.11 -9.15 9.42
CA LEU A 273 -4.66 -9.72 8.18
C LEU A 273 -6.10 -10.21 8.35
N VAL A 274 -6.49 -10.67 9.54
CA VAL A 274 -7.89 -11.07 9.82
C VAL A 274 -8.81 -9.87 9.69
N TYR A 275 -8.48 -8.76 10.36
CA TYR A 275 -9.30 -7.56 10.31
C TYR A 275 -9.31 -6.93 8.92
N PHE A 276 -8.15 -6.91 8.24
CA PHE A 276 -8.04 -6.43 6.87
C PHE A 276 -8.84 -7.27 5.87
N SER A 277 -8.90 -8.60 6.07
CA SER A 277 -9.74 -9.48 5.25
C SER A 277 -11.21 -9.17 5.40
N GLY A 278 -11.70 -8.97 6.64
CA GLY A 278 -13.10 -8.65 6.90
C GLY A 278 -13.50 -7.29 6.32
N GLU A 279 -12.66 -6.25 6.55
CA GLU A 279 -12.89 -4.94 5.92
C GLU A 279 -13.00 -5.08 4.39
N ALA A 280 -12.05 -5.79 3.76
CA ALA A 280 -12.03 -5.96 2.32
C ALA A 280 -13.24 -6.77 1.80
N TYR A 281 -13.62 -7.83 2.50
CA TYR A 281 -14.74 -8.68 2.09
C TYR A 281 -16.06 -7.92 2.12
N THR A 282 -16.30 -7.19 3.21
CA THR A 282 -17.49 -6.34 3.33
C THR A 282 -17.45 -5.16 2.35
N VAL A 283 -16.33 -4.47 2.23
CA VAL A 283 -16.24 -3.25 1.40
C VAL A 283 -16.27 -3.57 -0.10
N GLU A 284 -15.57 -4.63 -0.54
CA GLU A 284 -15.40 -4.89 -1.96
C GLU A 284 -16.48 -5.81 -2.53
N GLU A 285 -16.92 -6.81 -1.76
CA GLU A 285 -17.93 -7.78 -2.21
C GLU A 285 -19.28 -7.63 -1.50
N GLY A 286 -19.35 -6.77 -0.49
CA GLY A 286 -20.58 -6.53 0.28
C GLY A 286 -20.95 -7.70 1.18
N VAL A 287 -20.07 -8.69 1.36
CA VAL A 287 -20.34 -9.86 2.19
C VAL A 287 -20.11 -9.52 3.65
N SER A 288 -21.17 -9.61 4.47
CA SER A 288 -21.03 -9.41 5.91
C SER A 288 -20.29 -10.57 6.58
N ASP A 289 -19.46 -10.26 7.56
CA ASP A 289 -18.63 -11.23 8.27
C ASP A 289 -18.66 -11.00 9.80
N GLU A 290 -17.89 -11.77 10.58
CA GLU A 290 -17.88 -11.66 12.04
C GLU A 290 -17.29 -10.35 12.56
N ALA A 291 -16.40 -9.72 11.80
CA ALA A 291 -15.83 -8.42 12.16
C ALA A 291 -16.74 -7.27 11.69
N PHE A 292 -17.47 -7.48 10.60
CA PHE A 292 -18.38 -6.49 9.98
C PHE A 292 -19.74 -7.14 9.70
N PRO A 293 -20.59 -7.32 10.74
CA PRO A 293 -21.82 -8.12 10.64
C PRO A 293 -23.00 -7.42 9.95
N SER A 294 -22.88 -6.14 9.65
CA SER A 294 -23.93 -5.35 8.98
C SER A 294 -23.72 -5.33 7.47
N GLU A 295 -24.82 -5.27 6.74
CA GLU A 295 -24.77 -5.07 5.29
C GLU A 295 -24.25 -3.66 4.94
N ASN A 296 -23.63 -3.52 3.78
CA ASN A 296 -23.11 -2.23 3.33
C ASN A 296 -24.17 -1.15 3.17
N ASP A 297 -25.42 -1.55 2.86
CA ASP A 297 -26.55 -0.65 2.73
C ASP A 297 -27.83 -1.34 3.16
N GLU A 298 -28.38 -0.95 4.28
CA GLU A 298 -29.63 -1.47 4.84
C GLU A 298 -30.86 -0.59 4.52
N SER A 299 -30.69 0.45 3.71
CA SER A 299 -31.74 1.45 3.46
C SER A 299 -32.93 0.90 2.67
N ILE A 300 -32.74 -0.19 1.90
CA ILE A 300 -33.77 -0.79 1.05
C ILE A 300 -34.05 -2.23 1.50
N PRO A 301 -35.06 -2.48 2.34
CA PRO A 301 -35.34 -3.82 2.91
C PRO A 301 -35.56 -4.93 1.89
N SER A 302 -36.04 -4.61 0.67
CA SER A 302 -36.21 -5.61 -0.39
C SER A 302 -34.89 -6.05 -1.05
N CYS A 303 -33.80 -5.38 -0.74
CA CYS A 303 -32.44 -5.69 -1.22
C CYS A 303 -31.59 -6.38 -0.14
N LEU A 304 -32.16 -6.69 1.01
CA LEU A 304 -31.46 -7.36 2.11
C LEU A 304 -31.72 -8.87 2.12
N PRO A 305 -30.74 -9.68 2.58
CA PRO A 305 -30.97 -11.11 2.79
C PRO A 305 -32.09 -11.37 3.84
N PRO A 306 -32.73 -12.54 3.84
CA PRO A 306 -32.42 -13.71 3.04
C PRO A 306 -33.12 -13.74 1.68
N PHE A 307 -32.35 -13.85 0.62
CA PHE A 307 -32.93 -14.20 -0.69
C PHE A 307 -33.20 -15.70 -0.79
N PRO A 308 -34.11 -16.15 -1.70
CA PRO A 308 -34.24 -17.55 -1.96
C PRO A 308 -32.95 -18.16 -2.47
N VAL A 309 -32.37 -19.06 -1.69
CA VAL A 309 -31.15 -19.78 -2.06
C VAL A 309 -31.47 -21.15 -2.65
N PRO A 310 -30.62 -21.69 -3.54
CA PRO A 310 -30.81 -23.04 -4.07
C PRO A 310 -30.92 -24.09 -2.96
N PRO A 311 -31.67 -25.20 -3.16
CA PRO A 311 -31.75 -26.28 -2.19
C PRO A 311 -30.37 -26.81 -1.82
N GLY A 312 -30.09 -26.87 -0.52
CA GLY A 312 -28.83 -27.37 0.03
C GLY A 312 -27.84 -26.28 0.42
N THR A 313 -28.18 -25.01 0.26
CA THR A 313 -27.48 -23.87 0.88
C THR A 313 -28.09 -23.58 2.25
N ASN A 314 -27.24 -23.38 3.26
CA ASN A 314 -27.69 -23.15 4.64
C ASN A 314 -27.73 -21.64 4.96
N LYS A 315 -28.69 -20.91 4.39
CA LYS A 315 -28.92 -19.54 4.80
C LYS A 315 -29.72 -19.51 6.10
N THR A 316 -29.10 -19.15 7.21
CA THR A 316 -29.73 -18.98 8.51
C THR A 316 -29.80 -17.49 8.86
N LYS A 317 -30.99 -16.96 9.10
CA LYS A 317 -31.21 -15.56 9.45
C LYS A 317 -30.35 -15.16 10.67
N GLY A 318 -29.55 -14.11 10.54
CA GLY A 318 -28.69 -13.59 11.61
C GLY A 318 -27.32 -14.26 11.72
N VAL A 319 -26.95 -15.09 10.75
CA VAL A 319 -25.58 -15.58 10.58
C VAL A 319 -24.91 -14.73 9.52
N PRO A 320 -23.68 -14.22 9.74
CA PRO A 320 -22.90 -13.51 8.74
C PRO A 320 -22.82 -14.29 7.43
N ASP A 321 -22.82 -13.58 6.30
CA ASP A 321 -22.89 -14.21 4.98
C ASP A 321 -21.68 -15.09 4.66
N ASP A 322 -20.52 -14.78 5.20
CA ASP A 322 -19.29 -15.57 5.06
C ASP A 322 -19.37 -16.99 5.62
N ARG A 323 -20.36 -17.27 6.49
CA ARG A 323 -20.66 -18.61 7.03
C ARG A 323 -21.72 -19.35 6.26
N MET A 324 -22.39 -18.72 5.31
CA MET A 324 -23.49 -19.34 4.56
C MET A 324 -23.00 -20.38 3.56
N ASP A 325 -21.77 -20.29 3.13
CA ASP A 325 -21.09 -21.25 2.26
C ASP A 325 -20.63 -22.51 2.96
N SER A 326 -20.71 -22.58 4.27
CA SER A 326 -20.22 -23.68 5.08
C SER A 326 -20.90 -25.04 4.86
N GLY A 327 -21.57 -25.25 3.70
CA GLY A 327 -21.95 -26.56 3.21
C GLY A 327 -20.78 -27.56 3.11
N GLU A 328 -19.55 -27.13 3.36
CA GLU A 328 -18.34 -27.93 3.41
C GLU A 328 -17.90 -28.34 4.82
N ALA A 329 -18.29 -27.63 5.86
CA ALA A 329 -17.85 -27.89 7.24
C ALA A 329 -18.16 -29.29 7.79
N PRO A 330 -19.26 -29.97 7.43
CA PRO A 330 -19.57 -31.28 7.98
C PRO A 330 -18.79 -32.44 7.37
N LYS A 331 -18.17 -32.26 6.19
CA LYS A 331 -17.63 -33.42 5.44
C LYS A 331 -16.26 -33.90 5.91
N ILE A 332 -15.54 -33.11 6.68
CA ILE A 332 -14.15 -33.44 7.09
C ILE A 332 -14.00 -33.64 8.60
N GLY A 333 -15.05 -33.47 9.39
CA GLY A 333 -15.01 -33.74 10.84
C GLY A 333 -14.14 -32.79 11.66
N VAL A 334 -13.72 -31.67 11.07
CA VAL A 334 -13.00 -30.56 11.70
C VAL A 334 -13.81 -29.29 11.52
N ASN A 335 -13.87 -28.44 12.54
CA ASN A 335 -14.33 -27.06 12.36
C ASN A 335 -13.34 -26.37 11.41
N PHE A 336 -13.73 -26.23 10.15
CA PHE A 336 -12.97 -25.44 9.20
C PHE A 336 -13.15 -23.95 9.58
N PRO A 337 -12.08 -23.13 9.51
CA PRO A 337 -12.21 -21.71 9.77
C PRO A 337 -13.18 -21.05 8.76
N GLY A 338 -13.85 -19.98 9.17
CA GLY A 338 -14.67 -19.14 8.30
C GLY A 338 -13.86 -18.52 7.16
N ASP A 339 -14.53 -17.83 6.23
CA ASP A 339 -13.88 -17.23 5.07
C ASP A 339 -12.85 -16.19 5.47
N LEU A 340 -13.18 -15.39 6.47
CA LEU A 340 -12.31 -14.38 7.03
C LEU A 340 -10.94 -14.94 7.46
N GLU A 341 -10.94 -16.04 8.22
CA GLU A 341 -9.70 -16.70 8.62
C GLU A 341 -9.00 -17.37 7.43
N ARG A 342 -9.75 -17.90 6.47
CA ARG A 342 -9.19 -18.51 5.25
C ARG A 342 -8.48 -17.48 4.37
N PHE A 343 -9.06 -16.30 4.16
CA PHE A 343 -8.40 -15.18 3.46
C PHE A 343 -7.12 -14.75 4.18
N SER A 344 -7.17 -14.63 5.50
CA SER A 344 -6.01 -14.28 6.29
C SER A 344 -4.90 -15.34 6.20
N LEU A 345 -5.25 -16.63 6.21
CA LEU A 345 -4.30 -17.74 6.03
C LEU A 345 -3.73 -17.76 4.62
N PHE A 346 -4.55 -17.49 3.58
CA PHE A 346 -4.06 -17.33 2.21
C PHE A 346 -2.93 -16.30 2.16
N MET A 347 -3.18 -15.09 2.66
CA MET A 347 -2.20 -14.01 2.65
C MET A 347 -0.97 -14.31 3.53
N ARG A 348 -1.15 -15.02 4.67
CA ARG A 348 -0.03 -15.43 5.53
C ARG A 348 0.89 -16.43 4.87
N PHE A 349 0.35 -17.34 4.06
CA PHE A 349 1.14 -18.40 3.43
C PHE A 349 1.65 -18.03 2.04
N LEU A 350 1.16 -16.93 1.47
CA LEU A 350 1.58 -16.46 0.15
C LEU A 350 2.95 -15.80 0.23
N ALA A 351 3.94 -16.42 -0.44
CA ALA A 351 5.31 -15.93 -0.43
C ALA A 351 5.46 -14.61 -1.20
N PRO A 352 6.40 -13.73 -0.82
CA PRO A 352 6.76 -12.59 -1.65
C PRO A 352 7.38 -13.06 -2.97
N PRO A 353 7.21 -12.30 -4.07
CA PRO A 353 7.88 -12.57 -5.34
C PRO A 353 9.41 -12.61 -5.17
N VAL A 354 10.06 -13.47 -5.92
CA VAL A 354 11.52 -13.58 -5.92
C VAL A 354 12.10 -12.54 -6.89
N PRO A 355 13.05 -11.70 -6.46
CA PRO A 355 13.78 -10.81 -7.37
C PRO A 355 14.52 -11.58 -8.44
N VAL A 356 14.75 -10.98 -9.61
CA VAL A 356 15.66 -11.60 -10.60
C VAL A 356 17.10 -11.61 -10.08
N PRO A 357 17.94 -12.55 -10.53
CA PRO A 357 19.36 -12.56 -10.16
C PRO A 357 20.02 -11.21 -10.47
N PRO A 358 20.86 -10.67 -9.58
CA PRO A 358 21.46 -9.37 -9.76
C PRO A 358 22.39 -9.34 -10.98
N THR A 359 22.34 -8.25 -11.73
CA THR A 359 23.27 -7.87 -12.78
C THR A 359 24.19 -6.74 -12.28
N GLN A 360 25.20 -6.35 -13.08
CA GLN A 360 26.00 -5.18 -12.74
C GLN A 360 25.13 -3.92 -12.65
N SER A 361 24.22 -3.73 -13.61
CA SER A 361 23.30 -2.60 -13.62
C SER A 361 22.39 -2.56 -12.38
N THR A 362 21.74 -3.68 -12.02
CA THR A 362 20.86 -3.70 -10.85
C THR A 362 21.63 -3.59 -9.52
N THR A 363 22.90 -4.03 -9.49
CA THR A 363 23.78 -3.83 -8.32
C THR A 363 24.16 -2.37 -8.16
N ASN A 364 24.56 -1.69 -9.26
CA ASN A 364 24.79 -0.25 -9.27
C ASN A 364 23.50 0.50 -8.89
N GLY A 365 22.37 0.10 -9.44
CA GLY A 365 21.07 0.71 -9.15
C GLY A 365 20.68 0.63 -7.68
N LEU A 366 20.92 -0.50 -7.00
CA LEU A 366 20.76 -0.60 -5.54
C LEU A 366 21.67 0.40 -4.80
N GLN A 367 22.90 0.55 -5.28
CA GLN A 367 23.82 1.55 -4.66
C GLN A 367 23.30 2.98 -4.87
N GLN A 368 22.79 3.32 -6.05
CA GLN A 368 22.19 4.63 -6.30
C GLN A 368 20.91 4.84 -5.49
N PHE A 369 20.05 3.82 -5.36
CA PHE A 369 18.89 3.85 -4.48
C PHE A 369 19.22 4.23 -3.03
N ILE A 370 20.35 3.72 -2.52
CA ILE A 370 20.86 4.07 -1.20
C ILE A 370 21.47 5.49 -1.20
N ASN A 371 22.27 5.83 -2.21
CA ASN A 371 23.01 7.08 -2.28
C ASN A 371 22.08 8.31 -2.37
N VAL A 372 20.98 8.22 -3.13
CA VAL A 372 20.00 9.32 -3.26
C VAL A 372 19.10 9.44 -2.04
N GLY A 373 18.95 8.36 -1.24
CA GLY A 373 18.21 8.37 0.01
C GLY A 373 16.85 7.66 -0.03
N CYS A 374 16.49 6.93 -1.10
CA CYS A 374 15.23 6.17 -1.19
C CYS A 374 15.06 5.19 -0.02
N ASN A 375 16.16 4.59 0.45
CA ASN A 375 16.18 3.66 1.57
C ASN A 375 15.84 4.28 2.93
N MET A 376 15.64 5.59 3.02
CA MET A 376 15.24 6.26 4.27
C MET A 376 13.76 5.99 4.61
N CYS A 377 12.91 5.85 3.58
CA CYS A 377 11.53 5.37 3.66
C CYS A 377 11.45 3.91 3.24
N HIS A 378 12.05 3.55 2.11
CA HIS A 378 12.08 2.18 1.60
C HIS A 378 13.20 1.36 2.27
N ASN A 379 13.11 1.17 3.60
CA ASN A 379 14.02 0.32 4.37
C ASN A 379 14.10 -1.08 3.75
N GLN A 380 15.31 -1.56 3.49
CA GLN A 380 15.52 -2.79 2.70
C GLN A 380 14.85 -4.02 3.32
N SER A 381 14.98 -4.21 4.64
CA SER A 381 14.45 -5.41 5.28
C SER A 381 14.21 -5.24 6.77
N PHE A 382 13.34 -6.11 7.27
CA PHE A 382 13.21 -6.45 8.69
C PHE A 382 13.40 -7.95 8.88
N THR A 383 13.74 -8.37 10.10
CA THR A 383 13.80 -9.79 10.47
C THR A 383 12.59 -10.12 11.32
N THR A 384 11.81 -11.12 10.91
CA THR A 384 10.66 -11.56 11.69
C THR A 384 11.10 -12.26 12.98
N PRO A 385 10.32 -12.18 14.06
CA PRO A 385 10.60 -12.89 15.29
C PRO A 385 10.42 -14.40 15.16
N LYS A 386 10.70 -15.14 16.21
CA LYS A 386 10.35 -16.55 16.29
C LYS A 386 8.83 -16.73 16.20
N SER A 387 8.38 -17.57 15.28
CA SER A 387 6.97 -17.85 15.02
C SER A 387 6.66 -19.35 15.09
N SER A 388 5.41 -19.71 15.39
CA SER A 388 4.91 -21.08 15.28
C SER A 388 4.77 -21.55 13.82
N ILE A 389 4.70 -20.62 12.87
CA ILE A 389 4.73 -20.90 11.43
C ILE A 389 6.19 -20.87 11.00
N ALA A 390 6.78 -22.03 10.77
CA ALA A 390 8.21 -22.16 10.47
C ALA A 390 8.64 -21.34 9.24
N ALA A 391 7.77 -21.23 8.24
CA ALA A 391 8.02 -20.46 7.02
C ALA A 391 8.16 -18.95 7.27
N LEU A 392 7.64 -18.45 8.37
CA LEU A 392 7.65 -17.04 8.75
C LEU A 392 8.58 -16.73 9.93
N SER A 393 9.25 -17.76 10.48
CA SER A 393 10.02 -17.65 11.73
C SER A 393 11.46 -17.26 11.47
N GLN A 394 11.89 -16.11 11.99
CA GLN A 394 13.26 -15.60 11.89
C GLN A 394 13.72 -15.44 10.42
N VAL A 395 12.82 -14.97 9.57
CA VAL A 395 13.05 -14.74 8.14
C VAL A 395 13.42 -13.28 7.91
N GLN A 396 14.40 -13.02 7.08
CA GLN A 396 14.69 -11.68 6.57
C GLN A 396 13.66 -11.34 5.49
N ALA A 397 12.75 -10.42 5.81
CA ALA A 397 11.74 -9.90 4.90
C ALA A 397 12.33 -8.71 4.13
N ASN A 398 12.70 -8.90 2.86
CA ASN A 398 13.29 -7.86 2.01
C ASN A 398 12.17 -7.05 1.33
N LEU A 399 11.39 -6.32 2.13
CA LEU A 399 10.17 -5.65 1.66
C LEU A 399 10.42 -4.27 1.08
N TYR A 400 11.54 -3.62 1.34
CA TYR A 400 11.82 -2.25 0.92
C TYR A 400 10.71 -1.27 1.35
N SER A 401 10.41 -1.26 2.64
CA SER A 401 9.44 -0.36 3.29
C SER A 401 9.77 -0.26 4.77
N ASP A 402 9.59 0.90 5.35
CA ASP A 402 9.67 1.10 6.80
C ASP A 402 8.32 0.92 7.51
N LEU A 403 7.23 0.76 6.74
CA LEU A 403 5.84 0.61 7.20
C LEU A 403 5.28 1.86 7.91
N LEU A 404 5.98 2.99 7.84
CA LEU A 404 5.52 4.28 8.36
C LEU A 404 4.65 5.00 7.34
N VAL A 405 3.88 5.98 7.80
CA VAL A 405 3.21 6.95 6.93
C VAL A 405 4.05 8.22 6.84
N HIS A 406 4.09 8.80 5.63
CA HIS A 406 4.88 9.97 5.29
C HIS A 406 4.02 11.03 4.62
N ASP A 407 4.33 12.30 4.85
CA ASP A 407 3.74 13.42 4.10
C ASP A 407 4.20 13.36 2.64
N MET A 408 3.25 13.13 1.73
CA MET A 408 3.50 13.07 0.29
C MET A 408 3.12 14.38 -0.43
N GLY A 409 2.60 15.35 0.34
CA GLY A 409 2.20 16.65 -0.16
C GLY A 409 0.93 16.64 -1.00
N PRO A 410 0.50 17.82 -1.50
CA PRO A 410 -0.76 17.98 -2.20
C PRO A 410 -0.86 17.22 -3.53
N GLY A 411 0.25 16.83 -4.16
CA GLY A 411 0.28 16.07 -5.41
C GLY A 411 -0.27 14.65 -5.26
N ASP A 412 -0.10 14.06 -4.07
CA ASP A 412 -0.59 12.72 -3.73
C ASP A 412 -1.78 12.74 -2.75
N ALA A 413 -2.20 13.91 -2.27
CA ALA A 413 -3.27 14.01 -1.29
C ALA A 413 -4.60 13.47 -1.84
N ASP A 414 -5.22 12.56 -1.07
CA ASP A 414 -6.57 12.05 -1.33
C ASP A 414 -7.62 12.67 -0.39
N ASN A 415 -7.23 13.57 0.49
CA ASN A 415 -8.05 14.26 1.49
C ASN A 415 -8.78 13.31 2.49
N VAL A 416 -8.44 12.04 2.53
CA VAL A 416 -9.04 11.05 3.43
C VAL A 416 -8.14 10.80 4.62
N THR A 417 -8.65 11.02 5.82
CA THR A 417 -7.95 10.68 7.08
C THR A 417 -8.37 9.28 7.54
N GLN A 418 -7.40 8.44 7.89
CA GLN A 418 -7.64 7.10 8.47
C GLN A 418 -6.72 6.88 9.68
N GLY A 419 -7.29 6.79 10.86
CA GLY A 419 -6.53 6.84 12.12
C GLY A 419 -5.73 8.13 12.21
N ASN A 420 -4.42 8.03 12.46
CA ASN A 420 -3.54 9.18 12.56
C ASN A 420 -2.97 9.65 11.21
N ALA A 421 -3.22 8.92 10.12
CA ALA A 421 -2.75 9.30 8.80
C ALA A 421 -3.69 10.33 8.15
N THR A 422 -3.18 11.51 7.87
CA THR A 422 -3.92 12.63 7.26
C THR A 422 -4.13 12.45 5.75
N GLY A 423 -4.80 13.42 5.11
CA GLY A 423 -5.19 13.35 3.71
C GLY A 423 -4.05 13.20 2.71
N ASP A 424 -2.84 13.66 3.03
CA ASP A 424 -1.64 13.56 2.18
C ASP A 424 -0.64 12.51 2.67
N GLN A 425 -0.95 11.81 3.77
CA GLN A 425 -0.05 10.81 4.34
C GLN A 425 -0.36 9.42 3.82
N PHE A 426 0.68 8.71 3.36
CA PHE A 426 0.59 7.34 2.87
C PHE A 426 1.69 6.46 3.45
N ARG A 427 1.34 5.19 3.68
CA ARG A 427 2.31 4.18 4.11
C ARG A 427 3.29 3.89 2.99
N THR A 428 4.58 3.84 3.32
CA THR A 428 5.60 3.34 2.40
C THR A 428 5.21 1.96 1.90
N ALA A 429 4.89 1.85 0.61
CA ALA A 429 4.49 0.59 0.00
C ALA A 429 5.68 -0.36 -0.12
N PRO A 430 5.54 -1.66 0.21
CA PRO A 430 6.55 -2.66 -0.10
C PRO A 430 6.87 -2.71 -1.59
N LEU A 431 8.17 -2.78 -1.94
CA LEU A 431 8.61 -2.78 -3.32
C LEU A 431 8.84 -4.19 -3.88
N TRP A 432 8.79 -5.25 -3.09
CA TRP A 432 8.89 -6.61 -3.64
C TRP A 432 7.80 -6.85 -4.69
N GLY A 433 8.19 -7.38 -5.85
CA GLY A 433 7.31 -7.60 -6.98
C GLY A 433 6.92 -6.33 -7.76
N ILE A 434 7.47 -5.15 -7.42
CA ILE A 434 7.18 -3.91 -8.17
C ILE A 434 7.61 -4.02 -9.63
N GLY A 435 8.66 -4.78 -9.93
CA GLY A 435 9.16 -4.98 -11.28
C GLY A 435 8.15 -5.60 -12.24
N GLN A 436 7.14 -6.27 -11.73
CA GLN A 436 6.08 -6.90 -12.53
C GLN A 436 4.80 -6.07 -12.59
N ARG A 437 4.65 -5.01 -11.78
CA ARG A 437 3.41 -4.21 -11.76
C ARG A 437 3.25 -3.36 -13.04
N TYR A 438 1.98 -3.18 -13.43
CA TYR A 438 1.59 -2.28 -14.51
C TYR A 438 1.26 -0.88 -14.01
N PHE A 439 0.63 -0.75 -12.85
CA PHE A 439 0.13 0.54 -12.36
C PHE A 439 0.75 0.89 -11.01
N PHE A 440 1.06 2.16 -10.83
CA PHE A 440 1.76 2.70 -9.68
C PHE A 440 0.97 3.83 -9.02
N MET A 441 1.43 4.27 -7.87
CA MET A 441 0.81 5.19 -6.93
C MET A 441 -0.47 4.61 -6.31
N HIS A 442 -1.02 5.27 -5.30
CA HIS A 442 -2.20 4.80 -4.58
C HIS A 442 -3.48 4.77 -5.45
N ASP A 443 -3.52 5.57 -6.50
CA ASP A 443 -4.65 5.73 -7.42
C ASP A 443 -4.42 5.11 -8.82
N GLY A 444 -3.26 4.51 -9.05
CA GLY A 444 -2.95 3.88 -10.33
C GLY A 444 -2.72 4.85 -11.49
N ARG A 445 -2.39 6.12 -11.19
CA ARG A 445 -2.30 7.23 -12.17
C ARG A 445 -1.25 7.03 -13.26
N THR A 446 -0.26 6.21 -13.05
CA THR A 446 0.80 5.98 -14.03
C THR A 446 1.12 4.50 -14.21
N SER A 447 1.54 4.11 -15.39
CA SER A 447 2.13 2.81 -15.71
C SER A 447 3.65 2.88 -15.94
N ASP A 448 4.23 4.07 -15.87
CA ASP A 448 5.66 4.32 -16.00
C ASP A 448 6.29 4.43 -14.61
N ILE A 449 7.26 3.55 -14.29
CA ILE A 449 7.93 3.55 -13.00
C ILE A 449 8.81 4.79 -12.79
N VAL A 450 9.32 5.40 -13.88
CA VAL A 450 10.08 6.65 -13.80
C VAL A 450 9.15 7.78 -13.38
N GLN A 451 7.96 7.86 -13.99
CA GLN A 451 6.94 8.83 -13.59
C GLN A 451 6.48 8.59 -12.16
N ALA A 452 6.35 7.32 -11.72
CA ALA A 452 6.02 7.02 -10.33
C ALA A 452 7.09 7.50 -9.33
N VAL A 453 8.38 7.46 -9.70
CA VAL A 453 9.46 8.07 -8.90
C VAL A 453 9.28 9.59 -8.84
N GLU A 454 9.01 10.23 -9.99
CA GLU A 454 8.80 11.69 -10.05
C GLU A 454 7.56 12.16 -9.29
N ASP A 455 6.48 11.37 -9.29
CA ASP A 455 5.23 11.69 -8.60
C ASP A 455 5.39 11.77 -7.06
N HIS A 456 6.52 11.30 -6.51
CA HIS A 456 6.87 11.53 -5.11
C HIS A 456 7.24 13.00 -4.81
N TYR A 457 7.51 13.82 -5.84
CA TYR A 457 7.85 15.22 -5.65
C TYR A 457 6.58 16.08 -5.61
N SER A 458 6.36 16.80 -4.52
CA SER A 458 5.24 17.71 -4.38
C SER A 458 5.58 18.89 -3.48
N LEU A 459 5.37 20.10 -3.98
CA LEU A 459 5.48 21.32 -3.18
C LEU A 459 4.20 21.55 -2.38
N GLY A 460 4.33 22.00 -1.16
CA GLY A 460 3.21 22.33 -0.28
C GLY A 460 2.32 23.44 -0.86
N ASN A 461 1.07 23.46 -0.46
CA ASN A 461 0.06 24.41 -0.94
C ASN A 461 -0.59 25.24 0.18
N GLY A 462 -0.06 25.18 1.40
CA GLY A 462 -0.62 25.84 2.58
C GLY A 462 -1.70 25.02 3.32
N VAL A 463 -2.23 23.96 2.71
CA VAL A 463 -3.07 22.96 3.37
C VAL A 463 -2.21 21.77 3.77
N TYR A 464 -1.43 21.24 2.84
CA TYR A 464 -0.47 20.17 3.05
C TYR A 464 0.97 20.68 2.93
N PRO A 465 1.91 20.08 3.67
CA PRO A 465 3.34 20.42 3.60
C PRO A 465 3.95 19.98 2.26
N ASN A 466 5.24 20.25 2.09
CA ASN A 466 6.02 19.61 1.03
C ASN A 466 6.09 18.10 1.26
N SER A 467 6.17 17.34 0.17
CA SER A 467 6.51 15.91 0.27
C SER A 467 7.85 15.71 0.95
N GLU A 468 7.90 14.74 1.86
CA GLU A 468 9.14 14.30 2.52
C GLU A 468 10.17 13.73 1.53
N ALA A 469 9.73 13.29 0.35
CA ALA A 469 10.58 12.74 -0.69
C ALA A 469 11.28 13.80 -1.56
N ASN A 470 10.92 15.08 -1.46
CA ASN A 470 11.38 16.12 -2.40
C ASN A 470 12.90 16.18 -2.56
N GLN A 471 13.67 16.09 -1.45
CA GLN A 471 15.12 16.12 -1.55
C GLN A 471 15.69 14.84 -2.16
N VAL A 472 15.06 13.69 -1.91
CA VAL A 472 15.44 12.39 -2.50
C VAL A 472 15.23 12.41 -4.01
N ILE A 473 14.10 12.96 -4.48
CA ILE A 473 13.82 13.10 -5.92
C ILE A 473 14.78 14.10 -6.58
N ASN A 474 15.10 15.21 -5.91
CA ASN A 474 16.13 16.13 -6.40
C ASN A 474 17.50 15.43 -6.53
N ASN A 475 17.85 14.55 -5.58
CA ASN A 475 19.08 13.77 -5.65
C ASN A 475 19.05 12.76 -6.81
N PHE A 476 17.92 12.08 -7.06
CA PHE A 476 17.72 11.21 -8.21
C PHE A 476 17.90 11.96 -9.52
N ASN A 477 17.28 13.12 -9.66
CA ASN A 477 17.36 13.96 -10.85
C ASN A 477 18.75 14.59 -11.08
N ALA A 478 19.59 14.62 -10.04
CA ALA A 478 20.98 15.07 -10.15
C ALA A 478 21.95 13.97 -10.60
N LEU A 479 21.52 12.69 -10.67
CA LEU A 479 22.30 11.60 -11.21
C LEU A 479 22.49 11.76 -12.72
N ASP A 480 23.55 11.19 -13.26
CA ASP A 480 23.66 11.06 -14.71
C ASP A 480 22.66 9.98 -15.25
N GLN A 481 22.49 9.96 -16.57
CA GLN A 481 21.54 9.09 -17.22
C GLN A 481 21.80 7.59 -16.95
N GLY A 482 23.07 7.19 -16.87
CA GLY A 482 23.45 5.80 -16.60
C GLY A 482 23.06 5.36 -15.20
N ASP A 483 23.35 6.18 -14.21
CA ASP A 483 23.03 5.94 -12.81
C ASP A 483 21.52 5.97 -12.56
N GLN A 484 20.78 6.90 -13.19
CA GLN A 484 19.32 6.91 -13.15
C GLN A 484 18.74 5.60 -13.76
N GLN A 485 19.24 5.19 -14.92
CA GLN A 485 18.79 3.97 -15.59
C GLN A 485 19.09 2.72 -14.76
N ASP A 486 20.26 2.64 -14.13
CA ASP A 486 20.63 1.53 -13.25
C ASP A 486 19.68 1.45 -12.05
N LEU A 487 19.28 2.59 -11.45
CA LEU A 487 18.29 2.63 -10.37
C LEU A 487 16.92 2.12 -10.85
N ILE A 488 16.45 2.53 -12.02
CA ILE A 488 15.19 2.05 -12.59
C ILE A 488 15.26 0.54 -12.89
N ASN A 489 16.37 0.07 -13.44
CA ASN A 489 16.60 -1.36 -13.68
C ASN A 489 16.61 -2.17 -12.37
N PHE A 490 17.14 -1.60 -11.28
CA PHE A 490 17.06 -2.20 -9.95
C PHE A 490 15.60 -2.33 -9.49
N LEU A 491 14.80 -1.27 -9.55
CA LEU A 491 13.38 -1.32 -9.19
C LEU A 491 12.62 -2.36 -10.02
N ARG A 492 12.88 -2.44 -11.31
CA ARG A 492 12.26 -3.45 -12.19
C ARG A 492 12.79 -4.86 -11.94
N SER A 493 13.89 -5.03 -11.21
CA SER A 493 14.41 -6.33 -10.82
C SER A 493 13.76 -6.95 -9.58
N LEU A 494 13.06 -6.13 -8.78
CA LEU A 494 12.40 -6.54 -7.52
C LEU A 494 11.07 -7.32 -7.74
#